data_0c946c767fba80d5ccde65bdaa9cbec2
#
_entry.id   0c946c767fba80d5ccde65bdaa9cbec2
#
_cell.length_a   1.000
_cell.length_b   1.000
_cell.length_c   1.000
_cell.angle_alpha   90.00
_cell.angle_beta   90.00
_cell.angle_gamma   90.00
#
_symmetry.space_group_name_H-M   'P 1'
#
loop_
_entity.id
_entity.type
_entity.pdbx_description
1 polymer ?
#
loop_
_entity_poly.entity_id
_entity_poly.type
_entity_poly.pdbx_seq_one_letter_code
_entity_poly.pdbx_strand_id
1 'polypeptide(L)'
;MKAANDNANGRVPSARKVNGKALSADITLTPKDIGTLNSTTMSFSGGAGWFKLATVTMPQASSVVSITLIGGAGFNVGSPQQAGISELVLRAGNGNPKGITGALWQRTLTGFTNFAWVNTSGDTYDIYVAIGNYATGVNIQWDYTSNASVTIHTSPAYSANKPEGLTDGTVYSLYTPSEQFYPPGAPIPWPSDTVPSGYALMQGQAFDKSAYPKLAAAYPSGVIPDMRGWTIKGKPAS
;
A
#
# COMPACT_ATOMS: atom_id res chain seq x y z
N MET A 1 44.42 -34.88 29.81
CA MET A 1 43.88 -33.73 30.53
C MET A 1 44.23 -32.37 29.90
N LYS A 2 45.46 -32.12 29.45
CA LYS A 2 45.87 -30.83 28.86
C LYS A 2 45.03 -30.46 27.59
N ALA A 3 44.90 -31.39 26.66
CA ALA A 3 44.16 -31.17 25.40
C ALA A 3 42.66 -30.88 25.62
N ALA A 4 42.04 -31.49 26.64
CA ALA A 4 40.65 -31.23 26.98
C ALA A 4 40.48 -29.84 27.62
N ASN A 5 41.47 -29.39 28.42
CA ASN A 5 41.46 -28.07 29.01
C ASN A 5 41.72 -26.96 28.00
N ASP A 6 42.63 -27.21 27.05
CA ASP A 6 42.92 -26.27 25.94
C ASP A 6 41.71 -26.12 25.03
N ASN A 7 40.95 -27.20 24.74
CA ASN A 7 39.70 -27.15 24.02
C ASN A 7 38.59 -26.39 24.79
N ALA A 8 38.53 -26.56 26.11
CA ALA A 8 37.58 -25.83 26.92
C ALA A 8 37.89 -24.30 26.96
N ASN A 9 39.19 -23.95 27.01
CA ASN A 9 39.63 -22.55 27.00
C ASN A 9 39.44 -21.85 25.63
N GLY A 10 39.37 -22.60 24.53
CA GLY A 10 39.09 -22.08 23.21
C GLY A 10 37.59 -21.88 22.92
N ARG A 11 36.70 -22.31 23.82
CA ARG A 11 35.26 -22.15 23.66
C ARG A 11 34.83 -20.70 23.89
N VAL A 12 33.80 -20.30 23.19
CA VAL A 12 33.18 -18.98 23.41
C VAL A 12 32.67 -18.90 24.86
N PRO A 13 33.15 -17.96 25.71
CA PRO A 13 32.62 -17.80 27.04
C PRO A 13 31.10 -17.62 27.04
N SER A 14 30.40 -18.28 27.97
CA SER A 14 28.93 -18.18 28.10
C SER A 14 28.45 -16.77 28.42
N ALA A 15 29.31 -15.90 28.90
CA ALA A 15 29.05 -14.48 29.14
C ALA A 15 29.07 -13.63 27.85
N ARG A 16 29.61 -14.17 26.74
CA ARG A 16 29.59 -13.48 25.45
C ARG A 16 28.16 -13.30 24.93
N LYS A 17 27.97 -12.18 24.29
CA LYS A 17 26.65 -11.83 23.71
C LYS A 17 26.80 -11.51 22.24
N VAL A 18 25.76 -11.85 21.44
CA VAL A 18 25.54 -11.35 20.09
C VAL A 18 24.30 -10.46 20.13
N ASN A 19 24.46 -9.20 19.80
CA ASN A 19 23.41 -8.18 19.89
C ASN A 19 22.61 -8.21 21.22
N GLY A 20 23.35 -8.34 22.32
CA GLY A 20 22.79 -8.37 23.66
C GLY A 20 22.28 -9.73 24.16
N LYS A 21 22.14 -10.75 23.28
CA LYS A 21 21.72 -12.11 23.64
C LYS A 21 22.91 -12.95 24.10
N ALA A 22 22.80 -13.57 25.27
CA ALA A 22 23.87 -14.43 25.81
C ALA A 22 24.00 -15.72 25.01
N LEU A 23 25.24 -16.20 24.80
CA LEU A 23 25.54 -17.44 24.07
C LEU A 23 25.53 -18.66 25.02
N SER A 24 24.59 -18.73 25.93
CA SER A 24 24.49 -19.84 26.92
C SER A 24 23.70 -21.04 26.35
N ALA A 25 23.02 -20.87 25.25
CA ALA A 25 22.25 -21.87 24.49
C ALA A 25 22.15 -21.41 23.03
N ASP A 26 21.46 -22.18 22.18
CA ASP A 26 21.10 -21.73 20.84
C ASP A 26 20.28 -20.43 20.92
N ILE A 27 20.64 -19.48 20.09
CA ILE A 27 19.96 -18.18 20.02
C ILE A 27 19.27 -18.00 18.66
N THR A 28 18.06 -17.45 18.71
CA THR A 28 17.37 -16.95 17.51
C THR A 28 17.47 -15.43 17.50
N LEU A 29 18.02 -14.88 16.41
CA LEU A 29 18.04 -13.45 16.15
C LEU A 29 16.83 -13.08 15.30
N THR A 30 16.09 -12.07 15.72
CA THR A 30 15.01 -11.47 14.95
C THR A 30 15.55 -10.27 14.16
N PRO A 31 14.84 -9.79 13.11
CA PRO A 31 15.21 -8.57 12.40
C PRO A 31 15.45 -7.39 13.34
N LYS A 32 14.64 -7.26 14.39
CA LYS A 32 14.79 -6.21 15.40
C LYS A 32 16.08 -6.31 16.21
N ASP A 33 16.55 -7.53 16.49
CA ASP A 33 17.80 -7.75 17.21
C ASP A 33 19.03 -7.28 16.43
N ILE A 34 18.94 -7.23 15.09
CA ILE A 34 20.03 -6.80 14.21
C ILE A 34 19.75 -5.44 13.53
N GLY A 35 18.63 -4.80 13.86
CA GLY A 35 18.30 -3.46 13.36
C GLY A 35 17.88 -3.43 11.89
N THR A 36 17.25 -4.52 11.39
CA THR A 36 16.69 -4.59 10.05
C THR A 36 15.18 -4.59 10.08
N LEU A 37 14.55 -4.27 8.93
CA LEU A 37 13.10 -4.37 8.75
C LEU A 37 12.65 -5.83 8.80
N ASN A 38 11.45 -6.06 9.33
CA ASN A 38 10.75 -7.33 9.10
C ASN A 38 10.25 -7.38 7.66
N SER A 39 10.27 -8.55 7.04
CA SER A 39 9.70 -8.74 5.70
C SER A 39 9.16 -10.14 5.49
N THR A 40 8.20 -10.25 4.60
CA THR A 40 7.66 -11.52 4.10
C THR A 40 7.17 -11.37 2.68
N THR A 41 7.14 -12.48 1.94
CA THR A 41 6.49 -12.55 0.63
C THR A 41 5.14 -13.21 0.80
N MET A 42 4.10 -12.61 0.22
CA MET A 42 2.75 -13.17 0.29
C MET A 42 1.96 -12.88 -1.00
N SER A 43 0.81 -13.50 -1.11
CA SER A 43 -0.13 -13.28 -2.21
C SER A 43 -1.52 -13.02 -1.64
N PHE A 44 -2.22 -12.08 -2.27
CA PHE A 44 -3.62 -11.83 -2.00
C PHE A 44 -4.44 -12.68 -2.96
N SER A 45 -5.22 -13.63 -2.43
CA SER A 45 -6.03 -14.56 -3.20
C SER A 45 -7.45 -14.06 -3.38
N GLY A 46 -8.11 -14.50 -4.45
CA GLY A 46 -9.44 -14.03 -4.82
C GLY A 46 -9.38 -12.89 -5.84
N GLY A 47 -10.45 -12.14 -5.98
CA GLY A 47 -10.52 -10.97 -6.84
C GLY A 47 -9.99 -9.70 -6.16
N ALA A 48 -10.24 -8.55 -6.78
CA ALA A 48 -10.10 -7.28 -6.11
C ALA A 48 -11.04 -7.23 -4.89
N GLY A 49 -10.55 -6.74 -3.76
CA GLY A 49 -11.34 -6.69 -2.54
C GLY A 49 -10.52 -6.37 -1.30
N TRP A 50 -11.09 -6.73 -0.17
CA TRP A 50 -10.57 -6.43 1.16
C TRP A 50 -9.96 -7.66 1.81
N PHE A 51 -8.88 -7.43 2.56
CA PHE A 51 -8.11 -8.48 3.22
C PHE A 51 -7.70 -8.03 4.61
N LYS A 52 -7.84 -8.91 5.61
CA LYS A 52 -7.28 -8.69 6.94
C LYS A 52 -5.77 -8.85 6.89
N LEU A 53 -5.03 -7.76 6.70
CA LEU A 53 -3.58 -7.78 6.51
C LEU A 53 -2.83 -8.08 7.80
N ALA A 54 -3.21 -7.43 8.88
CA ALA A 54 -2.44 -7.48 10.12
C ALA A 54 -3.32 -7.38 11.37
N THR A 55 -2.81 -7.89 12.47
CA THR A 55 -3.24 -7.54 13.83
C THR A 55 -2.10 -6.78 14.49
N VAL A 56 -2.38 -5.60 15.03
CA VAL A 56 -1.40 -4.74 15.69
C VAL A 56 -1.82 -4.45 17.12
N THR A 57 -0.87 -4.45 18.05
CA THR A 57 -1.08 -3.91 19.40
C THR A 57 -0.34 -2.58 19.50
N MET A 58 -1.07 -1.52 19.77
CA MET A 58 -0.59 -0.15 19.74
C MET A 58 -0.94 0.59 21.04
N PRO A 59 -0.10 0.44 22.08
CA PRO A 59 -0.30 1.16 23.34
C PRO A 59 -0.43 2.66 23.14
N GLN A 60 -1.32 3.28 23.93
CA GLN A 60 -1.60 4.72 23.87
C GLN A 60 -0.46 5.56 24.49
N ALA A 61 0.75 5.24 24.08
CA ALA A 61 2.01 5.88 24.48
C ALA A 61 2.85 6.22 23.24
N SER A 62 2.21 6.89 22.29
CA SER A 62 2.81 7.32 21.01
C SER A 62 3.41 6.17 20.19
N SER A 63 2.78 4.98 20.22
CA SER A 63 3.23 3.86 19.39
C SER A 63 2.99 4.13 17.90
N VAL A 64 3.90 3.63 17.06
CA VAL A 64 3.87 3.77 15.61
C VAL A 64 4.06 2.39 14.97
N VAL A 65 3.34 2.13 13.91
CA VAL A 65 3.51 0.97 13.02
C VAL A 65 3.57 1.48 11.59
N SER A 66 4.55 0.99 10.82
CA SER A 66 4.62 1.20 9.36
C SER A 66 4.59 -0.13 8.64
N ILE A 67 3.83 -0.22 7.55
CA ILE A 67 3.74 -1.40 6.68
C ILE A 67 3.85 -0.94 5.24
N THR A 68 4.86 -1.45 4.52
CA THR A 68 5.09 -1.13 3.10
C THR A 68 4.77 -2.36 2.26
N LEU A 69 3.99 -2.17 1.20
CA LEU A 69 3.80 -3.14 0.14
C LEU A 69 4.68 -2.76 -1.05
N ILE A 70 5.48 -3.72 -1.52
CA ILE A 70 6.30 -3.65 -2.72
C ILE A 70 5.84 -4.73 -3.67
N GLY A 71 5.46 -4.36 -4.88
CA GLY A 71 4.75 -5.17 -5.85
C GLY A 71 3.40 -4.52 -6.14
N GLY A 72 2.37 -5.28 -6.37
CA GLY A 72 1.04 -4.70 -6.59
C GLY A 72 0.10 -5.64 -7.32
N ALA A 73 -1.08 -5.14 -7.63
CA ALA A 73 -2.08 -5.84 -8.40
C ALA A 73 -1.66 -5.96 -9.88
N GLY A 74 -2.00 -7.08 -10.49
CA GLY A 74 -1.66 -7.42 -11.87
C GLY A 74 -0.68 -8.57 -11.95
N PHE A 75 -0.88 -9.44 -12.93
CA PHE A 75 -0.08 -10.65 -13.10
C PHE A 75 0.82 -10.59 -14.34
N ASN A 76 0.32 -10.03 -15.44
CA ASN A 76 1.08 -9.94 -16.67
C ASN A 76 1.96 -8.69 -16.69
N VAL A 77 3.09 -8.77 -17.39
CA VAL A 77 3.91 -7.58 -17.69
C VAL A 77 3.05 -6.57 -18.44
N GLY A 78 3.03 -5.35 -17.94
CA GLY A 78 2.22 -4.28 -18.50
C GLY A 78 2.86 -2.92 -18.27
N SER A 79 2.15 -2.02 -17.59
CA SER A 79 2.66 -0.69 -17.31
C SER A 79 3.59 -0.68 -16.09
N PRO A 80 4.51 0.30 -15.98
CA PRO A 80 5.40 0.46 -14.83
C PRO A 80 4.67 0.54 -13.49
N GLN A 81 3.40 0.95 -13.47
CA GLN A 81 2.58 1.03 -12.28
C GLN A 81 2.34 -0.33 -11.60
N GLN A 82 2.47 -1.45 -12.33
CA GLN A 82 2.40 -2.80 -11.77
C GLN A 82 3.55 -3.11 -10.81
N ALA A 83 4.68 -2.43 -10.95
CA ALA A 83 5.75 -2.40 -9.95
C ALA A 83 5.38 -1.40 -8.85
N GLY A 84 4.34 -1.70 -8.09
CA GLY A 84 3.69 -0.79 -7.16
C GLY A 84 4.40 -0.64 -5.83
N ILE A 85 4.20 0.50 -5.19
CA ILE A 85 4.57 0.76 -3.80
C ILE A 85 3.43 1.50 -3.13
N SER A 86 3.08 1.06 -1.90
CA SER A 86 2.22 1.80 -0.99
C SER A 86 2.71 1.63 0.44
N GLU A 87 2.51 2.66 1.25
CA GLU A 87 3.00 2.74 2.64
C GLU A 87 1.83 3.07 3.55
N LEU A 88 1.59 2.21 4.53
CA LEU A 88 0.59 2.41 5.58
C LEU A 88 1.30 2.80 6.86
N VAL A 89 0.91 3.94 7.43
CA VAL A 89 1.43 4.42 8.72
C VAL A 89 0.28 4.52 9.71
N LEU A 90 0.43 3.87 10.85
CA LEU A 90 -0.51 3.89 11.96
C LEU A 90 0.15 4.52 13.18
N ARG A 91 -0.59 5.32 13.92
CA ARG A 91 -0.11 5.95 15.15
C ARG A 91 -1.18 5.96 16.23
N ALA A 92 -0.80 5.56 17.44
CA ALA A 92 -1.57 5.83 18.65
C ALA A 92 -1.12 7.15 19.29
N GLY A 93 -2.02 7.80 20.01
CA GLY A 93 -1.73 9.02 20.77
C GLY A 93 -1.36 8.71 22.23
N ASN A 94 -1.88 9.55 23.12
CA ASN A 94 -1.70 9.45 24.57
C ASN A 94 -2.93 8.87 25.29
N GLY A 95 -3.92 8.35 24.55
CA GLY A 95 -5.15 7.77 25.09
C GLY A 95 -6.28 8.77 25.38
N ASN A 96 -6.11 10.04 24.98
CA ASN A 96 -7.16 11.05 25.12
C ASN A 96 -7.33 11.87 23.82
N PRO A 97 -8.27 11.51 22.95
CA PRO A 97 -9.08 10.30 23.00
C PRO A 97 -8.27 9.03 22.74
N LYS A 98 -8.77 7.89 23.22
CA LYS A 98 -8.20 6.58 22.92
C LYS A 98 -8.47 6.21 21.45
N GLY A 99 -7.50 5.57 20.80
CA GLY A 99 -7.62 5.11 19.44
C GLY A 99 -6.33 5.23 18.65
N ILE A 100 -6.43 4.94 17.36
CA ILE A 100 -5.33 5.12 16.41
C ILE A 100 -5.78 6.03 15.27
N THR A 101 -4.81 6.68 14.65
CA THR A 101 -4.95 7.32 13.35
C THR A 101 -4.10 6.58 12.34
N GLY A 102 -4.52 6.58 11.09
CA GLY A 102 -3.77 5.94 10.03
C GLY A 102 -3.84 6.72 8.73
N ALA A 103 -2.77 6.61 7.94
CA ALA A 103 -2.68 7.15 6.61
C ALA A 103 -2.06 6.11 5.66
N LEU A 104 -2.67 5.95 4.49
CA LEU A 104 -2.14 5.18 3.38
C LEU A 104 -1.58 6.14 2.35
N TRP A 105 -0.30 5.99 2.04
CA TRP A 105 0.42 6.76 1.03
C TRP A 105 0.57 5.90 -0.23
N GLN A 106 -0.19 6.22 -1.26
CA GLN A 106 -0.14 5.51 -2.53
C GLN A 106 0.91 6.15 -3.44
N ARG A 107 1.98 5.42 -3.73
CA ARG A 107 2.98 5.84 -4.72
C ARG A 107 2.61 5.40 -6.13
N THR A 108 1.74 4.38 -6.25
CA THR A 108 1.22 3.85 -7.52
C THR A 108 -0.22 3.42 -7.37
N LEU A 109 -0.94 3.24 -8.48
CA LEU A 109 -2.33 2.75 -8.52
C LEU A 109 -2.48 1.29 -8.07
N THR A 110 -1.44 0.48 -8.20
CA THR A 110 -1.52 -0.99 -8.10
C THR A 110 -1.15 -1.53 -6.73
N GLY A 111 -0.74 -0.68 -5.79
CA GLY A 111 -0.54 -1.02 -4.38
C GLY A 111 -1.87 -1.18 -3.64
N PHE A 112 -1.84 -1.02 -2.32
CA PHE A 112 -3.06 -0.90 -1.54
C PHE A 112 -3.85 0.32 -2.02
N THR A 113 -5.15 0.14 -2.25
CA THR A 113 -6.04 1.19 -2.75
C THR A 113 -6.84 1.86 -1.64
N ASN A 114 -7.01 1.16 -0.52
CA ASN A 114 -7.69 1.67 0.66
C ASN A 114 -7.29 0.87 1.90
N PHE A 115 -7.63 1.37 3.08
CA PHE A 115 -7.49 0.64 4.33
C PHE A 115 -8.51 1.09 5.38
N ALA A 116 -8.76 0.22 6.33
CA ALA A 116 -9.65 0.47 7.46
C ALA A 116 -9.21 -0.38 8.64
N TRP A 117 -9.71 -0.10 9.83
CA TRP A 117 -9.39 -0.89 11.02
C TRP A 117 -10.59 -1.05 11.95
N VAL A 118 -10.47 -1.99 12.86
CA VAL A 118 -11.41 -2.15 13.99
C VAL A 118 -10.62 -2.43 15.26
N ASN A 119 -11.01 -1.83 16.37
CA ASN A 119 -10.49 -2.20 17.67
C ASN A 119 -11.12 -3.52 18.09
N THR A 120 -10.30 -4.50 18.42
CA THR A 120 -10.76 -5.84 18.84
C THR A 120 -10.75 -6.03 20.35
N SER A 121 -9.73 -5.48 21.02
CA SER A 121 -9.64 -5.48 22.49
C SER A 121 -8.54 -4.55 22.97
N GLY A 122 -8.76 -3.80 24.04
CA GLY A 122 -7.72 -2.96 24.62
C GLY A 122 -7.07 -2.03 23.59
N ASP A 123 -5.77 -2.18 23.36
CA ASP A 123 -4.97 -1.45 22.36
C ASP A 123 -4.69 -2.28 21.09
N THR A 124 -5.46 -3.35 20.88
CA THR A 124 -5.30 -4.26 19.73
C THR A 124 -6.29 -3.91 18.63
N TYR A 125 -5.80 -3.87 17.41
CA TYR A 125 -6.56 -3.51 16.21
C TYR A 125 -6.31 -4.51 15.10
N ASP A 126 -7.37 -4.88 14.39
CA ASP A 126 -7.28 -5.59 13.11
C ASP A 126 -7.25 -4.57 11.98
N ILE A 127 -6.28 -4.72 11.10
CA ILE A 127 -6.03 -3.83 9.97
C ILE A 127 -6.43 -4.53 8.68
N TYR A 128 -7.31 -3.88 7.94
CA TYR A 128 -7.81 -4.34 6.64
C TYR A 128 -7.31 -3.43 5.54
N VAL A 129 -6.98 -4.02 4.41
CA VAL A 129 -6.55 -3.30 3.21
C VAL A 129 -7.34 -3.74 2.00
N ALA A 130 -7.55 -2.84 1.05
CA ALA A 130 -8.07 -3.16 -0.25
C ALA A 130 -6.93 -3.20 -1.28
N ILE A 131 -6.99 -4.16 -2.19
CA ILE A 131 -6.03 -4.31 -3.29
C ILE A 131 -6.72 -4.89 -4.52
N GLY A 132 -6.18 -4.60 -5.71
CA GLY A 132 -6.70 -5.10 -6.98
C GLY A 132 -6.43 -6.59 -7.24
N ASN A 133 -6.90 -7.09 -8.38
CA ASN A 133 -6.75 -8.48 -8.80
C ASN A 133 -5.28 -8.89 -8.97
N TYR A 134 -5.00 -10.16 -8.71
CA TYR A 134 -3.72 -10.81 -9.01
C TYR A 134 -2.50 -10.15 -8.34
N ALA A 135 -2.65 -9.67 -7.12
CA ALA A 135 -1.52 -9.21 -6.30
C ALA A 135 -0.79 -10.43 -5.71
N THR A 136 0.08 -11.04 -6.50
CA THR A 136 0.80 -12.27 -6.17
C THR A 136 2.29 -12.03 -6.01
N GLY A 137 2.92 -12.75 -5.07
CA GLY A 137 4.35 -12.65 -4.84
C GLY A 137 4.82 -11.26 -4.39
N VAL A 138 3.95 -10.49 -3.75
CA VAL A 138 4.29 -9.16 -3.24
C VAL A 138 5.13 -9.26 -1.98
N ASN A 139 6.03 -8.31 -1.77
CA ASN A 139 6.81 -8.19 -0.56
C ASN A 139 6.12 -7.23 0.41
N ILE A 140 5.89 -7.69 1.63
CA ILE A 140 5.41 -6.84 2.74
C ILE A 140 6.59 -6.62 3.68
N GLN A 141 6.90 -5.36 3.94
CA GLN A 141 7.90 -4.94 4.92
C GLN A 141 7.22 -4.16 6.02
N TRP A 142 7.67 -4.32 7.27
CA TRP A 142 7.10 -3.56 8.38
C TRP A 142 8.11 -3.29 9.48
N ASP A 143 7.84 -2.20 10.20
CA ASP A 143 8.55 -1.81 11.40
C ASP A 143 7.58 -1.19 12.41
N TYR A 144 8.00 -1.11 13.67
CA TYR A 144 7.16 -0.59 14.74
C TYR A 144 8.00 -0.13 15.94
N THR A 145 7.45 0.80 16.70
CA THR A 145 8.07 1.26 17.98
C THR A 145 8.19 0.12 18.99
N SER A 146 9.16 0.20 19.88
CA SER A 146 9.50 -0.88 20.83
C SER A 146 8.35 -1.32 21.74
N ASN A 147 7.37 -0.45 21.95
CA ASN A 147 6.16 -0.71 22.75
C ASN A 147 5.00 -1.32 21.94
N ALA A 148 5.08 -1.38 20.63
CA ALA A 148 4.07 -1.95 19.76
C ALA A 148 4.40 -3.39 19.34
N SER A 149 3.45 -4.08 18.73
CA SER A 149 3.65 -5.37 18.05
C SER A 149 2.81 -5.47 16.79
N VAL A 150 3.30 -6.26 15.83
CA VAL A 150 2.65 -6.50 14.53
C VAL A 150 2.67 -7.98 14.22
N THR A 151 1.52 -8.53 13.87
CA THR A 151 1.39 -9.85 13.26
C THR A 151 0.83 -9.69 11.86
N ILE A 152 1.60 -10.03 10.84
CA ILE A 152 1.13 -10.05 9.45
C ILE A 152 0.43 -11.37 9.17
N HIS A 153 -0.75 -11.33 8.57
CA HIS A 153 -1.51 -12.49 8.13
C HIS A 153 -1.10 -12.87 6.70
N THR A 154 -0.22 -13.86 6.56
CA THR A 154 0.33 -14.27 5.26
C THR A 154 -0.65 -15.01 4.36
N SER A 155 -1.78 -15.45 4.92
CA SER A 155 -2.93 -16.01 4.21
C SER A 155 -4.19 -15.26 4.63
N PRO A 156 -4.33 -13.98 4.22
CA PRO A 156 -5.38 -13.12 4.72
C PRO A 156 -6.76 -13.55 4.20
N ALA A 157 -7.77 -13.45 5.07
CA ALA A 157 -9.15 -13.71 4.67
C ALA A 157 -9.61 -12.66 3.65
N TYR A 158 -10.25 -13.12 2.57
CA TYR A 158 -10.78 -12.30 1.49
C TYR A 158 -12.24 -11.92 1.72
N SER A 159 -12.59 -10.69 1.35
CA SER A 159 -13.96 -10.23 1.21
C SER A 159 -14.07 -9.33 -0.03
N ALA A 160 -15.06 -9.60 -0.89
CA ALA A 160 -15.31 -8.76 -2.07
C ALA A 160 -15.72 -7.33 -1.68
N ASN A 161 -16.43 -7.17 -0.56
CA ASN A 161 -16.86 -5.90 -0.02
C ASN A 161 -16.10 -5.57 1.27
N LYS A 162 -16.03 -4.29 1.59
CA LYS A 162 -15.49 -3.85 2.87
C LYS A 162 -16.31 -4.48 4.01
N PRO A 163 -15.68 -5.17 4.97
CA PRO A 163 -16.39 -5.66 6.14
C PRO A 163 -17.07 -4.53 6.92
N GLU A 164 -18.22 -4.82 7.53
CA GLU A 164 -18.95 -3.85 8.32
C GLU A 164 -18.21 -3.52 9.64
N GLY A 165 -18.51 -2.35 10.20
CA GLY A 165 -17.98 -1.92 11.50
C GLY A 165 -16.54 -1.42 11.48
N LEU A 166 -15.90 -1.33 10.32
CA LEU A 166 -14.55 -0.80 10.20
C LEU A 166 -14.55 0.75 10.17
N THR A 167 -13.56 1.33 10.82
CA THR A 167 -13.21 2.75 10.70
C THR A 167 -12.34 2.96 9.48
N ASP A 168 -12.72 3.87 8.59
CA ASP A 168 -11.95 4.21 7.41
C ASP A 168 -10.71 5.04 7.76
N GLY A 169 -9.62 4.76 7.06
CA GLY A 169 -8.41 5.55 7.11
C GLY A 169 -8.33 6.59 6.00
N THR A 170 -7.38 7.51 6.13
CA THR A 170 -7.12 8.53 5.11
C THR A 170 -6.17 7.98 4.06
N VAL A 171 -6.50 8.19 2.78
CA VAL A 171 -5.67 7.79 1.65
C VAL A 171 -5.12 9.02 0.96
N TYR A 172 -3.81 9.07 0.77
CA TYR A 172 -3.10 10.10 0.03
C TYR A 172 -2.48 9.50 -1.23
N SER A 173 -2.90 9.98 -2.40
CA SER A 173 -2.29 9.59 -3.67
C SER A 173 -1.08 10.48 -3.96
N LEU A 174 0.11 9.89 -4.00
CA LEU A 174 1.37 10.58 -4.34
C LEU A 174 1.68 10.53 -5.83
N TYR A 175 1.02 9.64 -6.58
CA TYR A 175 1.01 9.71 -8.03
C TYR A 175 -0.06 10.71 -8.45
N THR A 176 0.22 11.43 -9.53
CA THR A 176 -0.75 12.36 -10.10
C THR A 176 -1.38 11.68 -11.31
N PRO A 177 -2.60 11.12 -11.21
CA PRO A 177 -3.34 10.74 -12.39
C PRO A 177 -3.51 12.00 -13.23
N SER A 178 -3.21 11.94 -14.52
CA SER A 178 -3.47 13.05 -15.45
C SER A 178 -4.92 13.55 -15.35
N GLU A 179 -5.82 12.67 -14.96
CA GLU A 179 -7.23 12.90 -14.68
C GLU A 179 -7.53 13.89 -13.54
N GLN A 180 -6.59 14.11 -12.61
CA GLN A 180 -6.76 15.11 -11.54
C GLN A 180 -6.53 16.53 -12.03
N PHE A 181 -5.68 16.72 -13.04
CA PHE A 181 -5.44 18.02 -13.65
C PHE A 181 -6.39 18.29 -14.81
N TYR A 182 -6.64 17.25 -15.61
CA TYR A 182 -7.50 17.31 -16.77
C TYR A 182 -8.46 16.12 -16.73
N PRO A 183 -9.69 16.32 -16.26
CA PRO A 183 -10.67 15.24 -16.23
C PRO A 183 -10.87 14.66 -17.63
N PRO A 184 -11.07 13.35 -17.77
CA PRO A 184 -11.32 12.71 -19.05
C PRO A 184 -12.42 13.41 -19.85
N GLY A 185 -12.13 13.77 -21.09
CA GLY A 185 -13.02 14.54 -21.94
C GLY A 185 -12.80 16.06 -21.92
N ALA A 186 -11.98 16.57 -21.01
CA ALA A 186 -11.62 18.00 -21.03
C ALA A 186 -10.73 18.30 -22.27
N PRO A 187 -11.09 19.26 -23.13
CA PRO A 187 -10.24 19.68 -24.23
C PRO A 187 -9.04 20.45 -23.71
N ILE A 188 -7.86 20.07 -24.19
CA ILE A 188 -6.57 20.67 -23.81
C ILE A 188 -5.92 21.25 -25.07
N PRO A 189 -5.61 22.56 -25.12
CA PRO A 189 -4.80 23.12 -26.18
C PRO A 189 -3.40 22.49 -26.19
N TRP A 190 -2.99 21.94 -27.32
CA TRP A 190 -1.71 21.29 -27.46
C TRP A 190 -0.96 21.84 -28.69
N PRO A 191 0.28 22.33 -28.53
CA PRO A 191 0.97 23.09 -29.59
C PRO A 191 1.74 22.20 -30.60
N SER A 192 1.65 20.87 -30.49
CA SER A 192 2.41 19.92 -31.32
C SER A 192 1.50 18.94 -32.02
N ASP A 193 1.92 18.49 -33.20
CA ASP A 193 1.24 17.41 -33.95
C ASP A 193 1.40 16.01 -33.28
N THR A 194 2.36 15.90 -32.36
CA THR A 194 2.59 14.66 -31.60
C THR A 194 1.72 14.66 -30.34
N VAL A 195 0.75 13.76 -30.29
CA VAL A 195 -0.13 13.62 -29.13
C VAL A 195 0.60 12.89 -27.99
N PRO A 196 0.61 13.42 -26.75
CA PRO A 196 1.19 12.72 -25.61
C PRO A 196 0.52 11.37 -25.35
N SER A 197 1.26 10.43 -24.77
CA SER A 197 0.71 9.14 -24.35
C SER A 197 -0.45 9.35 -23.37
N GLY A 198 -1.55 8.61 -23.56
CA GLY A 198 -2.76 8.72 -22.73
C GLY A 198 -3.75 9.79 -23.19
N TYR A 199 -3.46 10.52 -24.27
CA TYR A 199 -4.34 11.52 -24.86
C TYR A 199 -4.76 11.14 -26.29
N ALA A 200 -5.85 11.70 -26.75
CA ALA A 200 -6.34 11.53 -28.11
C ALA A 200 -6.69 12.89 -28.75
N LEU A 201 -6.49 13.02 -30.06
CA LEU A 201 -6.98 14.18 -30.80
C LEU A 201 -8.51 14.22 -30.76
N MET A 202 -9.08 15.39 -30.61
CA MET A 202 -10.53 15.59 -30.64
C MET A 202 -10.99 15.81 -32.11
N GLN A 203 -11.20 14.73 -32.83
CA GLN A 203 -11.51 14.73 -34.28
C GLN A 203 -12.73 13.89 -34.66
N GLY A 204 -13.62 13.66 -33.69
CA GLY A 204 -14.90 12.97 -33.97
C GLY A 204 -14.81 11.44 -33.99
N GLN A 205 -13.73 10.85 -33.47
CA GLN A 205 -13.57 9.39 -33.48
C GLN A 205 -14.37 8.73 -32.36
N ALA A 206 -14.82 7.50 -32.63
CA ALA A 206 -15.44 6.63 -31.64
C ALA A 206 -14.37 6.04 -30.68
N PHE A 207 -14.79 5.69 -29.47
CA PHE A 207 -13.97 5.00 -28.49
C PHE A 207 -14.75 3.88 -27.78
N ASP A 208 -14.04 2.91 -27.22
CA ASP A 208 -14.63 1.83 -26.44
C ASP A 208 -15.00 2.34 -25.05
N LYS A 209 -16.32 2.41 -24.76
CA LYS A 209 -16.84 2.87 -23.47
C LYS A 209 -16.49 1.94 -22.31
N SER A 210 -16.29 0.65 -22.56
CA SER A 210 -15.91 -0.31 -21.53
C SER A 210 -14.44 -0.18 -21.14
N ALA A 211 -13.59 0.15 -22.12
CA ALA A 211 -12.17 0.41 -21.87
C ALA A 211 -11.92 1.79 -21.21
N TYR A 212 -12.81 2.76 -21.48
CA TYR A 212 -12.67 4.14 -20.99
C TYR A 212 -13.93 4.66 -20.28
N PRO A 213 -14.34 4.07 -19.13
CA PRO A 213 -15.62 4.38 -18.49
C PRO A 213 -15.74 5.84 -18.02
N LYS A 214 -14.64 6.47 -17.61
CA LYS A 214 -14.65 7.89 -17.21
C LYS A 214 -14.83 8.82 -18.41
N LEU A 215 -14.23 8.49 -19.55
CA LEU A 215 -14.46 9.22 -20.79
C LEU A 215 -15.90 9.02 -21.28
N ALA A 216 -16.47 7.81 -21.09
CA ALA A 216 -17.86 7.52 -21.41
C ALA A 216 -18.85 8.32 -20.54
N ALA A 217 -18.50 8.64 -19.32
CA ALA A 217 -19.28 9.55 -18.47
C ALA A 217 -19.29 10.99 -19.01
N ALA A 218 -18.18 11.46 -19.57
CA ALA A 218 -18.08 12.77 -20.22
C ALA A 218 -18.78 12.78 -21.60
N TYR A 219 -18.62 11.71 -22.37
CA TYR A 219 -19.22 11.55 -23.71
C TYR A 219 -20.04 10.26 -23.80
N PRO A 220 -21.31 10.27 -23.35
CA PRO A 220 -22.17 9.08 -23.32
C PRO A 220 -22.43 8.47 -24.71
N SER A 221 -22.31 9.27 -25.77
CA SER A 221 -22.43 8.83 -27.17
C SER A 221 -21.33 7.81 -27.56
N GLY A 222 -20.23 7.74 -26.85
CA GLY A 222 -19.05 6.95 -27.23
C GLY A 222 -18.23 7.58 -28.35
N VAL A 223 -18.44 8.87 -28.63
CA VAL A 223 -17.71 9.63 -29.65
C VAL A 223 -17.09 10.88 -29.05
N ILE A 224 -15.81 11.09 -29.28
CA ILE A 224 -15.10 12.31 -28.89
C ILE A 224 -15.56 13.44 -29.85
N PRO A 225 -15.90 14.64 -29.36
CA PRO A 225 -16.25 15.76 -30.20
C PRO A 225 -15.17 16.11 -31.24
N ASP A 226 -15.55 16.54 -32.41
CA ASP A 226 -14.62 17.13 -33.38
C ASP A 226 -14.39 18.60 -33.05
N MET A 227 -13.22 18.90 -32.55
CA MET A 227 -12.83 20.27 -32.14
C MET A 227 -11.93 20.96 -33.16
N ARG A 228 -11.68 20.36 -34.31
CA ARG A 228 -10.87 20.96 -35.37
C ARG A 228 -11.50 22.26 -35.86
N GLY A 229 -10.72 23.34 -35.86
CA GLY A 229 -11.20 24.69 -36.24
C GLY A 229 -12.05 25.40 -35.19
N TRP A 230 -12.23 24.82 -34.00
CA TRP A 230 -12.98 25.44 -32.91
C TRP A 230 -12.08 26.15 -31.90
N THR A 231 -12.59 27.22 -31.32
CA THR A 231 -11.95 27.91 -30.21
C THR A 231 -12.65 27.56 -28.91
N ILE A 232 -11.89 27.17 -27.89
CA ILE A 232 -12.42 26.92 -26.54
C ILE A 232 -12.74 28.26 -25.89
N LYS A 233 -13.99 28.48 -25.52
CA LYS A 233 -14.45 29.67 -24.80
C LYS A 233 -15.00 29.28 -23.43
N GLY A 234 -14.77 30.12 -22.43
CA GLY A 234 -15.41 29.98 -21.13
C GLY A 234 -16.93 30.10 -21.25
N LYS A 235 -17.66 29.36 -20.37
CA LYS A 235 -19.12 29.54 -20.26
C LYS A 235 -19.42 30.97 -19.79
N PRO A 236 -20.32 31.75 -20.46
CA PRO A 236 -20.76 33.03 -19.93
C PRO A 236 -21.37 32.87 -18.52
N ALA A 237 -21.16 33.86 -17.66
CA ALA A 237 -21.90 33.93 -16.41
C ALA A 237 -23.40 34.05 -16.75
N SER A 238 -24.21 33.22 -16.12
CA SER A 238 -25.69 33.26 -16.21
C SER A 238 -26.23 34.33 -15.30
#